data_3874c86d9b889a6e737d3dc6b23869f9
#
_entry.id   3874c86d9b889a6e737d3dc6b23869f9
#
_cell.length_a   1.000
_cell.length_b   1.000
_cell.length_c   1.000
_cell.angle_alpha   90.00
_cell.angle_beta   90.00
_cell.angle_gamma   90.00
#
_symmetry.space_group_name_H-M   'P 1'
#
loop_
_entity.id
_entity.type
_entity.pdbx_description
1 polymer ?
#
loop_
_entity_poly.entity_id
_entity_poly.type
_entity_poly.pdbx_seq_one_letter_code
_entity_poly.pdbx_strand_id
1 'polypeptide(L)'
;NGEIRSAFCMTEPAVASSDATNMAATAIVEGDEIVLNGRKWWSSGIGHPHCKVLIFMGLTDPTADRHQRHSMILVPLDAPGVKIERMLPAFGVYDEPFGHGEVVFDNVRVPKENIIAGLGRGFEIAQGRLGPGRIHHCMRCIGGAERALSLMTERGDQRVAFGKPLNQLGGNVDVIANARMAIEQARLLTLKAAWMMDTVGVKAAMSEIS
;
A
#
# COMPACT_ATOMS: atom_id res chain seq x y z
N ASN A 1 12.42 10.25 -12.97
CA ASN A 1 11.80 11.30 -13.80
C ASN A 1 10.32 11.01 -14.13
N GLY A 2 9.75 9.84 -13.75
CA GLY A 2 8.36 9.48 -14.07
C GLY A 2 8.14 8.95 -15.48
N GLU A 3 9.19 8.66 -16.22
CA GLU A 3 9.13 8.08 -17.57
C GLU A 3 8.61 6.64 -17.57
N ILE A 4 8.96 5.88 -16.54
CA ILE A 4 8.43 4.56 -16.28
C ILE A 4 7.78 4.47 -14.91
N ARG A 5 6.86 3.54 -14.75
CA ARG A 5 6.21 3.20 -13.48
C ARG A 5 6.39 1.72 -13.18
N SER A 6 6.19 1.38 -11.92
CA SER A 6 6.21 0.00 -11.43
C SER A 6 4.91 -0.35 -10.71
N ALA A 7 4.60 -1.63 -10.66
CA ALA A 7 3.55 -2.18 -9.80
C ALA A 7 4.16 -3.17 -8.80
N PHE A 8 3.64 -3.16 -7.56
CA PHE A 8 4.10 -4.05 -6.51
C PHE A 8 3.23 -5.30 -6.46
N CYS A 9 3.82 -6.45 -6.77
CA CYS A 9 3.17 -7.75 -6.82
C CYS A 9 3.50 -8.55 -5.56
N MET A 10 2.81 -8.22 -4.45
CA MET A 10 2.99 -8.87 -3.16
C MET A 10 1.82 -9.78 -2.81
N THR A 11 0.62 -9.21 -2.75
CA THR A 11 -0.60 -9.85 -2.27
C THR A 11 -1.03 -11.02 -3.15
N GLU A 12 -1.49 -12.11 -2.54
CA GLU A 12 -1.93 -13.34 -3.21
C GLU A 12 -3.39 -13.66 -2.87
N PRO A 13 -4.20 -14.16 -3.83
CA PRO A 13 -5.59 -14.52 -3.57
C PRO A 13 -5.73 -15.76 -2.70
N ALA A 14 -4.75 -16.66 -2.71
CA ALA A 14 -4.85 -17.99 -2.09
C ALA A 14 -4.38 -18.03 -0.62
N VAL A 15 -3.71 -16.98 -0.14
CA VAL A 15 -3.15 -16.93 1.23
C VAL A 15 -3.43 -15.59 1.90
N ALA A 16 -3.40 -15.56 3.23
CA ALA A 16 -3.56 -14.35 4.03
C ALA A 16 -2.29 -13.47 3.93
N SER A 17 -2.18 -12.69 2.85
CA SER A 17 -0.99 -11.90 2.49
C SER A 17 -0.78 -10.65 3.37
N SER A 18 -1.69 -10.32 4.27
CA SER A 18 -1.47 -9.33 5.33
C SER A 18 -0.33 -9.75 6.27
N ASP A 19 -0.12 -11.06 6.42
CA ASP A 19 1.14 -11.60 6.95
C ASP A 19 2.15 -11.75 5.81
N ALA A 20 3.08 -10.82 5.71
CA ALA A 20 4.12 -10.81 4.68
C ALA A 20 5.05 -12.04 4.69
N THR A 21 4.97 -12.88 5.71
CA THR A 21 5.73 -14.14 5.81
C THR A 21 4.97 -15.36 5.30
N ASN A 22 3.69 -15.18 4.88
CA ASN A 22 2.78 -16.26 4.49
C ASN A 22 2.59 -16.41 2.97
N MET A 23 3.34 -15.67 2.17
CA MET A 23 3.22 -15.75 0.71
C MET A 23 3.78 -17.06 0.19
N ALA A 24 3.05 -17.66 -0.78
CA ALA A 24 3.33 -18.97 -1.34
C ALA A 24 3.88 -18.93 -2.78
N ALA A 25 3.72 -17.82 -3.50
CA ALA A 25 4.35 -17.64 -4.81
C ALA A 25 5.86 -17.77 -4.70
N THR A 26 6.49 -18.53 -5.61
CA THR A 26 7.89 -18.95 -5.50
C THR A 26 8.83 -18.10 -6.36
N ALA A 27 10.07 -17.99 -5.92
CA ALA A 27 11.17 -17.36 -6.63
C ALA A 27 12.43 -18.22 -6.45
N ILE A 28 12.62 -19.21 -7.30
CA ILE A 28 13.66 -20.22 -7.16
C ILE A 28 14.88 -19.87 -8.01
N VAL A 29 16.05 -19.87 -7.39
CA VAL A 29 17.32 -19.63 -8.08
C VAL A 29 17.74 -20.87 -8.86
N GLU A 30 17.93 -20.74 -10.17
CA GLU A 30 18.43 -21.78 -11.07
C GLU A 30 19.64 -21.24 -11.84
N GLY A 31 20.85 -21.50 -11.33
CA GLY A 31 22.08 -20.97 -11.94
C GLY A 31 22.15 -19.44 -11.87
N ASP A 32 22.20 -18.78 -13.01
CA ASP A 32 22.25 -17.33 -13.14
C ASP A 32 20.86 -16.68 -13.32
N GLU A 33 19.82 -17.48 -13.23
CA GLU A 33 18.43 -17.03 -13.35
C GLU A 33 17.62 -17.27 -12.07
N ILE A 34 16.48 -16.61 -12.01
CA ILE A 34 15.42 -16.87 -11.03
C ILE A 34 14.16 -17.22 -11.78
N VAL A 35 13.53 -18.31 -11.37
CA VAL A 35 12.25 -18.81 -11.90
C VAL A 35 11.13 -18.42 -10.96
N LEU A 36 10.15 -17.67 -11.47
CA LEU A 36 9.04 -17.13 -10.71
C LEU A 36 7.76 -17.85 -11.09
N ASN A 37 7.02 -18.32 -10.06
CA ASN A 37 5.73 -18.94 -10.24
C ASN A 37 4.74 -18.47 -9.18
N GLY A 38 3.50 -18.21 -9.58
CA GLY A 38 2.42 -17.88 -8.67
C GLY A 38 1.44 -16.88 -9.23
N ARG A 39 0.46 -16.53 -8.40
CA ARG A 39 -0.60 -15.58 -8.73
C ARG A 39 -0.60 -14.45 -7.71
N LYS A 40 -0.55 -13.23 -8.22
CA LYS A 40 -0.63 -12.00 -7.44
C LYS A 40 -1.89 -11.23 -7.81
N TRP A 41 -2.44 -10.48 -6.86
CA TRP A 41 -3.59 -9.63 -7.13
C TRP A 41 -3.47 -8.27 -6.40
N TRP A 42 -4.40 -7.38 -6.67
CA TRP A 42 -4.38 -6.01 -6.16
C TRP A 42 -3.07 -5.28 -6.45
N SER A 43 -2.44 -5.63 -7.58
CA SER A 43 -1.22 -4.98 -8.05
C SER A 43 -1.56 -3.61 -8.62
N SER A 44 -1.59 -2.60 -7.75
CA SER A 44 -2.03 -1.24 -8.09
C SER A 44 -1.08 -0.58 -9.08
N GLY A 45 -1.65 0.09 -10.08
CA GLY A 45 -0.92 0.82 -11.09
C GLY A 45 -0.42 -0.02 -12.27
N ILE A 46 -0.69 -1.33 -12.29
CA ILE A 46 -0.22 -2.22 -13.36
C ILE A 46 -0.83 -1.89 -14.72
N GLY A 47 -2.05 -1.33 -14.76
CA GLY A 47 -2.71 -0.90 -15.99
C GLY A 47 -2.17 0.42 -16.56
N HIS A 48 -1.29 1.11 -15.85
CA HIS A 48 -0.76 2.38 -16.35
C HIS A 48 0.08 2.17 -17.62
N PRO A 49 -0.09 2.99 -18.68
CA PRO A 49 0.63 2.84 -19.95
C PRO A 49 2.17 2.86 -19.82
N HIS A 50 2.66 3.55 -18.78
CA HIS A 50 4.08 3.62 -18.46
C HIS A 50 4.54 2.57 -17.44
N CYS A 51 3.68 1.64 -17.01
CA CYS A 51 4.12 0.52 -16.18
C CYS A 51 5.01 -0.40 -17.01
N LYS A 52 6.27 -0.56 -16.61
CA LYS A 52 7.28 -1.34 -17.31
C LYS A 52 7.91 -2.41 -16.43
N VAL A 53 7.80 -2.26 -15.12
CA VAL A 53 8.48 -3.11 -14.15
C VAL A 53 7.52 -3.55 -13.07
N LEU A 54 7.56 -4.83 -12.73
CA LEU A 54 6.88 -5.41 -11.57
C LEU A 54 7.91 -5.67 -10.47
N ILE A 55 7.53 -5.39 -9.23
CA ILE A 55 8.30 -5.77 -8.05
C ILE A 55 7.61 -7.00 -7.46
N PHE A 56 8.15 -8.17 -7.78
CA PHE A 56 7.60 -9.44 -7.32
C PHE A 56 8.21 -9.83 -5.97
N MET A 57 7.39 -10.17 -4.99
CA MET A 57 7.83 -10.75 -3.73
C MET A 57 7.45 -12.23 -3.69
N GLY A 58 8.43 -13.11 -3.55
CA GLY A 58 8.24 -14.56 -3.60
C GLY A 58 9.09 -15.34 -2.60
N LEU A 59 8.63 -16.55 -2.30
CA LEU A 59 9.30 -17.52 -1.43
C LEU A 59 10.56 -18.05 -2.12
N THR A 60 11.71 -17.80 -1.52
CA THR A 60 13.02 -18.22 -2.06
C THR A 60 13.58 -19.41 -1.30
N ASP A 61 13.50 -19.38 0.03
CA ASP A 61 13.98 -20.45 0.91
C ASP A 61 12.98 -20.72 2.04
N PRO A 62 12.18 -21.80 1.94
CA PRO A 62 11.21 -22.16 2.97
C PRO A 62 11.85 -22.61 4.28
N THR A 63 13.14 -22.96 4.29
CA THR A 63 13.88 -23.48 5.46
C THR A 63 14.56 -22.38 6.27
N ALA A 64 14.69 -21.18 5.70
CA ALA A 64 15.27 -20.03 6.37
C ALA A 64 14.39 -19.50 7.52
N ASP A 65 14.95 -18.64 8.34
CA ASP A 65 14.19 -17.93 9.37
C ASP A 65 12.98 -17.21 8.77
N ARG A 66 11.87 -17.18 9.52
CA ARG A 66 10.56 -16.67 9.05
C ARG A 66 10.63 -15.37 8.25
N HIS A 67 11.46 -14.42 8.67
CA HIS A 67 11.60 -13.13 8.01
C HIS A 67 12.63 -13.10 6.87
N GLN A 68 13.30 -14.21 6.61
CA GLN A 68 14.34 -14.35 5.58
C GLN A 68 13.97 -15.31 4.45
N ARG A 69 12.71 -15.80 4.43
CA ARG A 69 12.24 -16.75 3.43
C ARG A 69 11.97 -16.15 2.06
N HIS A 70 11.66 -14.86 2.00
CA HIS A 70 11.18 -14.18 0.81
C HIS A 70 12.19 -13.19 0.26
N SER A 71 12.23 -13.07 -1.05
CA SER A 71 13.05 -12.08 -1.76
C SER A 71 12.17 -11.17 -2.62
N MET A 72 12.69 -10.01 -3.01
CA MET A 72 12.05 -9.12 -3.98
C MET A 72 12.86 -9.12 -5.28
N ILE A 73 12.14 -9.26 -6.40
CA ILE A 73 12.72 -9.41 -7.72
C ILE A 73 12.09 -8.40 -8.67
N LEU A 74 12.93 -7.71 -9.46
CA LEU A 74 12.47 -6.86 -10.56
C LEU A 74 12.13 -7.72 -11.77
N VAL A 75 10.93 -7.58 -12.29
CA VAL A 75 10.42 -8.34 -13.42
C VAL A 75 9.93 -7.37 -14.50
N PRO A 76 10.45 -7.40 -15.73
CA PRO A 76 9.85 -6.65 -16.82
C PRO A 76 8.38 -7.06 -17.01
N LEU A 77 7.50 -6.09 -17.27
CA LEU A 77 6.07 -6.37 -17.44
C LEU A 77 5.80 -7.27 -18.65
N ASP A 78 6.66 -7.17 -19.68
CA ASP A 78 6.61 -7.94 -20.92
C ASP A 78 7.45 -9.22 -20.90
N ALA A 79 7.95 -9.63 -19.73
CA ALA A 79 8.70 -10.88 -19.62
C ALA A 79 7.83 -12.09 -19.99
N PRO A 80 8.36 -13.07 -20.76
CA PRO A 80 7.64 -14.29 -21.08
C PRO A 80 7.10 -14.98 -19.82
N GLY A 81 5.83 -15.38 -19.83
CA GLY A 81 5.16 -16.01 -18.70
C GLY A 81 4.44 -15.04 -17.73
N VAL A 82 4.63 -13.72 -17.88
CA VAL A 82 3.83 -12.72 -17.16
C VAL A 82 2.52 -12.50 -17.91
N LYS A 83 1.40 -12.66 -17.20
CA LYS A 83 0.07 -12.44 -17.77
C LYS A 83 -0.82 -11.66 -16.81
N ILE A 84 -1.31 -10.51 -17.24
CA ILE A 84 -2.39 -9.80 -16.54
C ILE A 84 -3.70 -10.53 -16.87
N GLU A 85 -4.30 -11.19 -15.88
CA GLU A 85 -5.55 -11.95 -16.06
C GLU A 85 -6.75 -11.04 -16.18
N ARG A 86 -6.83 -10.06 -15.30
CA ARG A 86 -7.91 -9.08 -15.26
C ARG A 86 -7.57 -7.89 -14.38
N MET A 87 -8.31 -6.81 -14.55
CA MET A 87 -8.36 -5.71 -13.60
C MET A 87 -9.44 -5.97 -12.57
N LEU A 88 -9.21 -5.54 -11.34
CA LEU A 88 -10.10 -5.74 -10.20
C LEU A 88 -10.80 -4.43 -9.85
N PRO A 89 -12.12 -4.42 -9.67
CA PRO A 89 -12.82 -3.22 -9.21
C PRO A 89 -12.70 -3.06 -7.69
N ALA A 90 -12.47 -1.83 -7.24
CA ALA A 90 -12.60 -1.43 -5.84
C ALA A 90 -13.94 -0.68 -5.67
N PHE A 91 -14.81 -1.15 -4.77
CA PHE A 91 -16.15 -0.58 -4.58
C PHE A 91 -16.99 -0.48 -5.88
N GLY A 92 -16.81 -1.43 -6.80
CA GLY A 92 -17.51 -1.44 -8.09
C GLY A 92 -16.93 -0.49 -9.15
N VAL A 93 -15.83 0.19 -8.87
CA VAL A 93 -15.17 1.11 -9.79
C VAL A 93 -13.80 0.57 -10.18
N TYR A 94 -13.51 0.56 -11.48
CA TYR A 94 -12.16 0.32 -12.01
C TYR A 94 -11.41 1.66 -11.97
N ASP A 95 -10.29 1.71 -11.30
CA ASP A 95 -9.47 2.91 -11.11
C ASP A 95 -8.59 3.17 -12.35
N GLU A 96 -9.23 3.38 -13.49
CA GLU A 96 -8.55 3.60 -14.77
C GLU A 96 -7.83 4.95 -14.82
N PRO A 97 -6.69 5.03 -15.56
CA PRO A 97 -5.99 3.96 -16.31
C PRO A 97 -5.05 3.13 -15.43
N PHE A 98 -4.95 3.42 -14.15
CA PHE A 98 -3.98 2.81 -13.25
C PHE A 98 -4.36 1.38 -12.87
N GLY A 99 -5.60 1.20 -12.39
CA GLY A 99 -6.21 -0.07 -12.04
C GLY A 99 -5.50 -0.87 -10.97
N HIS A 100 -6.11 -2.01 -10.63
CA HIS A 100 -5.58 -3.00 -9.69
C HIS A 100 -5.61 -4.35 -10.38
N GLY A 101 -4.47 -4.89 -10.79
CA GLY A 101 -4.43 -6.10 -11.60
C GLY A 101 -4.29 -7.38 -10.80
N GLU A 102 -4.86 -8.44 -11.36
CA GLU A 102 -4.53 -9.82 -11.05
C GLU A 102 -3.54 -10.33 -12.08
N VAL A 103 -2.41 -10.87 -11.62
CA VAL A 103 -1.26 -11.24 -12.46
C VAL A 103 -0.84 -12.67 -12.17
N VAL A 104 -0.63 -13.43 -13.22
CA VAL A 104 -0.04 -14.78 -13.16
C VAL A 104 1.40 -14.71 -13.63
N PHE A 105 2.25 -15.39 -12.90
CA PHE A 105 3.63 -15.68 -13.26
C PHE A 105 3.73 -17.18 -13.49
N ASP A 106 3.99 -17.57 -14.72
CA ASP A 106 4.12 -18.96 -15.14
C ASP A 106 5.50 -19.21 -15.71
N ASN A 107 6.38 -19.82 -14.91
CA ASN A 107 7.76 -20.10 -15.25
C ASN A 107 8.52 -18.87 -15.80
N VAL A 108 8.26 -17.70 -15.21
CA VAL A 108 8.91 -16.44 -15.61
C VAL A 108 10.38 -16.49 -15.20
N ARG A 109 11.27 -16.29 -16.18
CA ARG A 109 12.71 -16.31 -15.95
C ARG A 109 13.29 -14.91 -16.06
N VAL A 110 14.05 -14.52 -15.06
CA VAL A 110 14.78 -13.25 -15.02
C VAL A 110 16.20 -13.45 -14.51
N PRO A 111 17.15 -12.59 -14.90
CA PRO A 111 18.50 -12.64 -14.37
C PRO A 111 18.56 -12.52 -12.85
N LYS A 112 19.51 -13.19 -12.22
CA LYS A 112 19.73 -13.17 -10.76
C LYS A 112 20.05 -11.76 -10.23
N GLU A 113 20.63 -10.92 -11.05
CA GLU A 113 20.91 -9.50 -10.75
C GLU A 113 19.66 -8.67 -10.48
N ASN A 114 18.50 -9.18 -10.90
CA ASN A 114 17.21 -8.53 -10.64
C ASN A 114 16.74 -8.67 -9.17
N ILE A 115 17.47 -9.41 -8.33
CA ILE A 115 17.20 -9.49 -6.89
C ILE A 115 17.53 -8.15 -6.23
N ILE A 116 16.56 -7.57 -5.54
CA ILE A 116 16.75 -6.32 -4.81
C ILE A 116 17.42 -6.62 -3.46
N ALA A 117 18.57 -6.00 -3.22
CA ALA A 117 19.33 -6.04 -1.96
C ALA A 117 19.82 -7.44 -1.52
N GLY A 118 19.59 -8.49 -2.31
CA GLY A 118 20.00 -9.86 -2.01
C GLY A 118 18.88 -10.78 -1.57
N LEU A 119 19.18 -12.09 -1.55
CA LEU A 119 18.22 -13.14 -1.17
C LEU A 119 17.79 -13.01 0.30
N GLY A 120 16.54 -13.36 0.58
CA GLY A 120 15.98 -13.40 1.93
C GLY A 120 15.64 -12.03 2.53
N ARG A 121 15.82 -10.93 1.80
CA ARG A 121 15.60 -9.56 2.30
C ARG A 121 14.26 -8.96 1.92
N GLY A 122 13.36 -9.77 1.34
CA GLY A 122 12.05 -9.29 0.89
C GLY A 122 11.21 -8.70 2.02
N PHE A 123 11.17 -9.33 3.19
CA PHE A 123 10.45 -8.83 4.36
C PHE A 123 11.03 -7.49 4.85
N GLU A 124 12.34 -7.37 4.97
CA GLU A 124 13.03 -6.14 5.38
C GLU A 124 12.70 -4.97 4.44
N ILE A 125 12.78 -5.21 3.13
CA ILE A 125 12.45 -4.20 2.10
C ILE A 125 10.97 -3.79 2.21
N ALA A 126 10.06 -4.75 2.39
CA ALA A 126 8.64 -4.47 2.56
C ALA A 126 8.38 -3.58 3.79
N GLN A 127 9.00 -3.87 4.93
CA GLN A 127 8.84 -3.07 6.15
C GLN A 127 9.45 -1.67 6.00
N GLY A 128 10.62 -1.55 5.36
CA GLY A 128 11.25 -0.26 5.07
C GLY A 128 10.37 0.66 4.22
N ARG A 129 9.60 0.09 3.29
CA ARG A 129 8.64 0.83 2.46
C ARG A 129 7.34 1.15 3.21
N LEU A 130 6.80 0.21 3.97
CA LEU A 130 5.48 0.32 4.60
C LEU A 130 5.49 1.22 5.84
N GLY A 131 6.60 1.32 6.57
CA GLY A 131 6.71 2.20 7.74
C GLY A 131 6.36 3.65 7.40
N PRO A 132 7.12 4.33 6.54
CA PRO A 132 6.81 5.70 6.09
C PRO A 132 5.44 5.81 5.39
N GLY A 133 5.01 4.77 4.68
CA GLY A 133 3.72 4.70 4.03
C GLY A 133 2.53 4.86 4.98
N ARG A 134 2.64 4.36 6.22
CA ARG A 134 1.58 4.52 7.24
C ARG A 134 1.32 5.98 7.58
N ILE A 135 2.38 6.77 7.79
CA ILE A 135 2.27 8.21 8.08
C ILE A 135 1.58 8.95 6.92
N HIS A 136 1.92 8.61 5.68
CA HIS A 136 1.26 9.16 4.50
C HIS A 136 -0.25 8.83 4.49
N HIS A 137 -0.64 7.59 4.82
CA HIS A 137 -2.05 7.20 4.91
C HIS A 137 -2.77 7.95 6.03
N CYS A 138 -2.16 8.11 7.21
CA CYS A 138 -2.72 8.90 8.30
C CYS A 138 -3.02 10.33 7.86
N MET A 139 -2.08 11.00 7.19
CA MET A 139 -2.27 12.36 6.72
C MET A 139 -3.36 12.47 5.63
N ARG A 140 -3.49 11.47 4.75
CA ARG A 140 -4.61 11.40 3.79
C ARG A 140 -5.97 11.27 4.48
N CYS A 141 -6.07 10.43 5.52
CA CYS A 141 -7.29 10.29 6.33
C CYS A 141 -7.66 11.60 7.03
N ILE A 142 -6.67 12.32 7.55
CA ILE A 142 -6.87 13.65 8.15
C ILE A 142 -7.42 14.63 7.11
N GLY A 143 -6.86 14.66 5.89
CA GLY A 143 -7.37 15.48 4.81
C GLY A 143 -8.81 15.15 4.42
N GLY A 144 -9.16 13.86 4.39
CA GLY A 144 -10.54 13.39 4.19
C GLY A 144 -11.49 13.85 5.32
N ALA A 145 -11.05 13.74 6.57
CA ALA A 145 -11.80 14.18 7.75
C ALA A 145 -12.01 15.70 7.75
N GLU A 146 -11.01 16.48 7.38
CA GLU A 146 -11.14 17.95 7.21
C GLU A 146 -12.22 18.30 6.17
N ARG A 147 -12.18 17.63 5.03
CA ARG A 147 -13.19 17.86 3.99
C ARG A 147 -14.58 17.47 4.45
N ALA A 148 -14.73 16.35 5.16
CA ALA A 148 -16.00 15.91 5.72
C ALA A 148 -16.55 16.91 6.73
N LEU A 149 -15.70 17.40 7.64
CA LEU A 149 -16.07 18.39 8.65
C LEU A 149 -16.51 19.72 7.97
N SER A 150 -15.78 20.17 6.95
CA SER A 150 -16.15 21.36 6.17
C SER A 150 -17.55 21.23 5.53
N LEU A 151 -17.82 20.11 4.86
CA LEU A 151 -19.12 19.82 4.23
C LEU A 151 -20.24 19.70 5.29
N MET A 152 -19.96 19.08 6.43
CA MET A 152 -20.92 18.95 7.53
C MET A 152 -21.30 20.32 8.11
N THR A 153 -20.32 21.19 8.31
CA THR A 153 -20.52 22.55 8.84
C THR A 153 -21.31 23.40 7.84
N GLU A 154 -20.92 23.40 6.56
CA GLU A 154 -21.63 24.10 5.49
C GLU A 154 -23.08 23.63 5.38
N ARG A 155 -23.30 22.32 5.38
CA ARG A 155 -24.66 21.76 5.35
C ARG A 155 -25.44 22.12 6.61
N GLY A 156 -24.79 22.15 7.77
CA GLY A 156 -25.37 22.53 9.05
C GLY A 156 -25.86 23.96 9.07
N ASP A 157 -25.15 24.87 8.40
CA ASP A 157 -25.57 26.27 8.25
C ASP A 157 -26.77 26.44 7.30
N GLN A 158 -26.76 25.72 6.18
CA GLN A 158 -27.76 25.86 5.11
C GLN A 158 -29.10 25.19 5.45
N ARG A 159 -29.10 24.08 6.19
CA ARG A 159 -30.31 23.31 6.46
C ARG A 159 -30.99 23.77 7.74
N VAL A 160 -32.21 24.24 7.61
CA VAL A 160 -33.07 24.64 8.74
C VAL A 160 -34.04 23.53 9.09
N ALA A 161 -34.13 23.19 10.38
CA ALA A 161 -35.12 22.31 10.98
C ALA A 161 -35.53 22.86 12.35
N PHE A 162 -36.78 22.72 12.70
CA PHE A 162 -37.34 23.28 13.95
C PHE A 162 -37.03 24.77 14.15
N GLY A 163 -37.07 25.54 13.04
CA GLY A 163 -36.85 26.99 13.05
C GLY A 163 -35.40 27.45 13.23
N LYS A 164 -34.43 26.54 13.22
CA LYS A 164 -32.97 26.83 13.40
C LYS A 164 -32.11 26.09 12.40
N PRO A 165 -30.95 26.63 12.01
CA PRO A 165 -29.92 25.87 11.33
C PRO A 165 -29.51 24.61 12.11
N LEU A 166 -29.17 23.51 11.41
CA LEU A 166 -28.82 22.24 12.08
C LEU A 166 -27.63 22.37 13.02
N ASN A 167 -26.65 23.21 12.70
CA ASN A 167 -25.47 23.44 13.53
C ASN A 167 -25.77 24.20 14.84
N GLN A 168 -26.98 24.75 15.00
CA GLN A 168 -27.45 25.37 16.24
C GLN A 168 -28.28 24.40 17.11
N LEU A 169 -28.45 23.16 16.68
CA LEU A 169 -29.09 22.11 17.46
C LEU A 169 -28.01 21.43 18.32
N GLY A 170 -28.18 21.42 19.65
CA GLY A 170 -27.15 21.10 20.65
C GLY A 170 -26.28 19.91 20.34
N GLY A 171 -26.86 18.75 20.01
CA GLY A 171 -26.10 17.54 19.67
C GLY A 171 -25.19 17.71 18.44
N ASN A 172 -25.56 18.51 17.45
CA ASN A 172 -24.75 18.77 16.28
C ASN A 172 -23.55 19.68 16.58
N VAL A 173 -23.71 20.63 17.51
CA VAL A 173 -22.58 21.45 18.00
C VAL A 173 -21.53 20.58 18.64
N ASP A 174 -21.92 19.63 19.49
CA ASP A 174 -21.00 18.72 20.17
C ASP A 174 -20.26 17.82 19.17
N VAL A 175 -20.95 17.31 18.14
CA VAL A 175 -20.34 16.50 17.09
C VAL A 175 -19.28 17.30 16.33
N ILE A 176 -19.58 18.55 15.95
CA ILE A 176 -18.64 19.43 15.23
C ILE A 176 -17.41 19.72 16.11
N ALA A 177 -17.62 20.09 17.37
CA ALA A 177 -16.53 20.40 18.29
C ALA A 177 -15.63 19.20 18.54
N ASN A 178 -16.21 18.03 18.83
CA ASN A 178 -15.47 16.79 19.05
C ASN A 178 -14.69 16.35 17.78
N ALA A 179 -15.30 16.46 16.60
CA ALA A 179 -14.64 16.16 15.35
C ALA A 179 -13.42 17.07 15.13
N ARG A 180 -13.53 18.39 15.36
CA ARG A 180 -12.42 19.32 15.27
C ARG A 180 -11.28 18.93 16.22
N MET A 181 -11.59 18.66 17.47
CA MET A 181 -10.58 18.26 18.46
C MET A 181 -9.86 16.95 18.04
N ALA A 182 -10.61 15.96 17.61
CA ALA A 182 -10.05 14.68 17.18
C ALA A 182 -9.12 14.83 15.94
N ILE A 183 -9.52 15.67 14.97
CA ILE A 183 -8.69 15.95 13.78
C ILE A 183 -7.37 16.61 14.18
N GLU A 184 -7.38 17.59 15.08
CA GLU A 184 -6.16 18.27 15.52
C GLU A 184 -5.24 17.33 16.31
N GLN A 185 -5.79 16.49 17.21
CA GLN A 185 -5.02 15.47 17.92
C GLN A 185 -4.34 14.49 16.96
N ALA A 186 -5.09 13.95 15.97
CA ALA A 186 -4.56 13.04 14.97
C ALA A 186 -3.47 13.70 14.11
N ARG A 187 -3.67 14.96 13.71
CA ARG A 187 -2.69 15.75 12.96
C ARG A 187 -1.38 15.92 13.73
N LEU A 188 -1.47 16.36 15.00
CA LEU A 188 -0.30 16.59 15.83
C LEU A 188 0.48 15.30 16.07
N LEU A 189 -0.20 14.17 16.31
CA LEU A 189 0.45 12.88 16.46
C LEU A 189 1.14 12.44 15.17
N THR A 190 0.49 12.60 14.01
CA THR A 190 1.07 12.27 12.70
C THR A 190 2.30 13.13 12.39
N LEU A 191 2.24 14.43 12.67
CA LEU A 191 3.38 15.35 12.52
C LEU A 191 4.53 15.00 13.47
N LYS A 192 4.23 14.64 14.72
CA LYS A 192 5.22 14.15 15.67
C LYS A 192 5.92 12.90 15.15
N ALA A 193 5.17 11.93 14.64
CA ALA A 193 5.74 10.71 14.07
C ALA A 193 6.66 11.02 12.87
N ALA A 194 6.23 11.89 11.96
CA ALA A 194 7.06 12.33 10.82
C ALA A 194 8.35 13.02 11.29
N TRP A 195 8.25 13.95 12.23
CA TRP A 195 9.42 14.62 12.82
C TRP A 195 10.39 13.64 13.49
N MET A 196 9.88 12.66 14.23
CA MET A 196 10.72 11.62 14.83
C MET A 196 11.42 10.76 13.78
N MET A 197 10.73 10.43 12.68
CA MET A 197 11.35 9.70 11.57
C MET A 197 12.55 10.47 10.98
N ASP A 198 12.43 11.78 10.85
CA ASP A 198 13.49 12.65 10.30
C ASP A 198 14.65 12.86 11.28
N THR A 199 14.39 12.89 12.58
CA THR A 199 15.39 13.24 13.60
C THR A 199 16.05 12.05 14.28
N VAL A 200 15.30 10.98 14.60
CA VAL A 200 15.79 9.80 15.34
C VAL A 200 15.69 8.50 14.53
N GLY A 201 15.07 8.55 13.36
CA GLY A 201 14.94 7.44 12.44
C GLY A 201 13.68 6.59 12.62
N VAL A 202 13.30 5.87 11.56
CA VAL A 202 12.04 5.08 11.48
C VAL A 202 11.94 4.04 12.58
N LYS A 203 13.04 3.35 12.92
CA LYS A 203 13.04 2.29 13.95
C LYS A 203 12.72 2.84 15.33
N ALA A 204 13.27 4.01 15.69
CA ALA A 204 13.01 4.65 16.98
C ALA A 204 11.60 5.27 17.06
N ALA A 205 11.04 5.68 15.92
CA ALA A 205 9.70 6.25 15.81
C ALA A 205 8.58 5.19 15.67
N MET A 206 8.88 3.90 15.78
CA MET A 206 7.94 2.82 15.45
C MET A 206 6.68 2.84 16.32
N SER A 207 6.76 3.22 17.58
CA SER A 207 5.60 3.32 18.47
C SER A 207 4.61 4.40 18.04
N GLU A 208 5.08 5.51 17.49
CA GLU A 208 4.26 6.59 16.97
C GLU A 208 3.73 6.32 15.56
N ILE A 209 4.39 5.42 14.81
CA ILE A 209 3.99 5.03 13.46
C ILE A 209 2.88 3.96 13.50
N SER A 210 2.86 3.12 14.53
CA SER A 210 1.94 2.00 14.68
C SER A 210 0.63 2.44 15.31
#